data_53771412b0b61172c2939326c1a9db78
#
_entry.id   53771412b0b61172c2939326c1a9db78
#
_cell.length_a   1.000
_cell.length_b   1.000
_cell.length_c   1.000
_cell.angle_alpha   90.00
_cell.angle_beta   90.00
_cell.angle_gamma   90.00
#
_symmetry.space_group_name_H-M   'P 1'
#
loop_
_entity.id
_entity.type
_entity.pdbx_description
1 polymer ?
#
loop_
_entity_poly.entity_id
_entity_poly.type
_entity_poly.pdbx_seq_one_letter_code
_entity_poly.pdbx_strand_id
1 'polypeptide(L)'
;MNETPWILFCIDSAGPASASYAVEIAAQRMRGWDRDGVAFHQLIKPPEGAASGASALFAYSLETLERDGLASASVHRELLLYSGQAPWVAYELEKNWEVLLGDWLQLGMVPPGERGFCAASLAQRLLDPLPAANCKIEMLRQFYQLPERTPKSALSQLETLGDLLEAVLRPITETRGLQTWQEIVDFTLAPWFPSRITFGKFKGRLFQDAVQDEELAKWLEWLAASSNEQSASMGAWYLERLGTVSAGAAASWKFGPQDSRAPKGDHGAPVDASSDVVLVSDLGEERLKARVAQARARLAELEAAYTIDKRAVETAQSVLFGILRPYFQRRDKLGLVVRYRRKFLEALLAGGEEEAEEVVRESETAAHQTDTEYEQTASAMADRKVLSEEEEEELKRLWRKLVGLFHPDRFASEPDKQEAYAELTREINDARDKGDIARLREIVRDPEEFMAKMGLSSLNFATEQEMGGLEKLLHSLESMILATLTALETLREDPAYELHQLNERRPGFIEEAAKEQARKVETEIEALEEEAAKLQSEITELNGGEGAGI
;
A
#
# COMPACT_ATOMS: atom_id res chain seq x y z
N MET A 1 -4.48 31.76 -7.65
CA MET A 1 -5.51 30.78 -7.97
C MET A 1 -6.95 31.23 -7.67
N ASN A 2 -7.12 32.31 -6.93
CA ASN A 2 -8.39 32.69 -6.27
C ASN A 2 -9.65 32.86 -7.14
N GLU A 3 -9.53 33.02 -8.45
CA GLU A 3 -10.71 33.21 -9.34
C GLU A 3 -10.77 32.23 -10.54
N THR A 4 -9.81 31.34 -10.68
CA THR A 4 -9.77 30.41 -11.81
C THR A 4 -10.85 29.34 -11.62
N PRO A 5 -11.80 29.20 -12.55
CA PRO A 5 -12.77 28.09 -12.53
C PRO A 5 -12.13 26.81 -13.02
N TRP A 6 -12.41 25.69 -12.36
CA TRP A 6 -11.95 24.35 -12.74
C TRP A 6 -12.90 23.29 -12.20
N ILE A 7 -12.77 22.06 -12.68
CA ILE A 7 -13.63 20.92 -12.32
C ILE A 7 -12.79 19.90 -11.56
N LEU A 8 -13.18 19.62 -10.34
CA LEU A 8 -12.74 18.45 -9.59
C LEU A 8 -13.65 17.28 -9.93
N PHE A 9 -13.11 16.09 -10.24
CA PHE A 9 -13.94 14.94 -10.59
C PHE A 9 -13.37 13.62 -10.14
N CYS A 10 -14.24 12.65 -9.93
CA CYS A 10 -13.94 11.26 -9.63
C CYS A 10 -14.89 10.35 -10.42
N ILE A 11 -14.41 9.19 -10.82
CA ILE A 11 -15.18 8.21 -11.59
C ILE A 11 -14.96 6.82 -10.98
N ASP A 12 -16.06 6.12 -10.77
CA ASP A 12 -16.02 4.67 -10.61
C ASP A 12 -16.28 4.01 -11.97
N SER A 13 -15.41 3.10 -12.36
CA SER A 13 -15.43 2.47 -13.67
C SER A 13 -15.46 0.95 -13.57
N ALA A 14 -16.13 0.30 -14.52
CA ALA A 14 -16.25 -1.14 -14.67
C ALA A 14 -15.64 -1.62 -16.00
N GLY A 15 -15.49 -2.93 -16.13
CA GLY A 15 -14.98 -3.57 -17.34
C GLY A 15 -13.48 -3.86 -17.29
N PRO A 16 -12.96 -4.61 -18.29
CA PRO A 16 -11.54 -4.87 -18.41
C PRO A 16 -10.77 -3.58 -18.73
N ALA A 17 -9.50 -3.50 -18.36
CA ALA A 17 -8.66 -2.31 -18.57
C ALA A 17 -8.64 -1.80 -20.03
N SER A 18 -8.83 -2.69 -21.00
CA SER A 18 -8.90 -2.35 -22.44
C SER A 18 -10.25 -1.78 -22.92
N ALA A 19 -11.30 -1.87 -22.08
CA ALA A 19 -12.66 -1.46 -22.40
C ALA A 19 -13.43 -1.07 -21.13
N SER A 20 -12.81 -0.26 -20.28
CA SER A 20 -13.45 0.28 -19.09
C SER A 20 -14.47 1.36 -19.44
N TYR A 21 -15.58 1.40 -18.71
CA TYR A 21 -16.66 2.39 -18.84
C TYR A 21 -17.05 2.93 -17.47
N ALA A 22 -17.53 4.18 -17.43
CA ALA A 22 -17.98 4.78 -16.18
C ALA A 22 -19.31 4.18 -15.72
N VAL A 23 -19.42 3.90 -14.42
CA VAL A 23 -20.68 3.47 -13.75
C VAL A 23 -21.18 4.52 -12.76
N GLU A 24 -20.31 5.38 -12.27
CA GLU A 24 -20.64 6.53 -11.45
C GLU A 24 -19.70 7.69 -11.79
N ILE A 25 -20.25 8.88 -11.93
CA ILE A 25 -19.49 10.12 -12.11
C ILE A 25 -19.91 11.13 -11.05
N ALA A 26 -18.92 11.66 -10.35
CA ALA A 26 -19.09 12.78 -9.45
C ALA A 26 -18.15 13.92 -9.87
N ALA A 27 -18.64 15.16 -9.91
CA ALA A 27 -17.85 16.33 -10.24
C ALA A 27 -18.27 17.55 -9.41
N GLN A 28 -17.31 18.41 -9.07
CA GLN A 28 -17.53 19.65 -8.34
C GLN A 28 -16.89 20.80 -9.10
N ARG A 29 -17.65 21.84 -9.36
CA ARG A 29 -17.08 23.10 -9.81
C ARG A 29 -16.28 23.72 -8.67
N MET A 30 -15.14 24.22 -9.01
CA MET A 30 -14.25 24.92 -8.09
C MET A 30 -13.99 26.33 -8.62
N ARG A 31 -13.84 27.28 -7.70
CA ARG A 31 -13.36 28.62 -7.99
C ARG A 31 -12.17 28.92 -7.07
N GLY A 32 -10.98 28.93 -7.65
CA GLY A 32 -9.77 28.89 -6.85
C GLY A 32 -9.69 27.58 -6.06
N TRP A 33 -9.69 27.66 -4.74
CA TRP A 33 -9.70 26.50 -3.84
C TRP A 33 -11.07 26.20 -3.25
N ASP A 34 -12.08 27.05 -3.52
CA ASP A 34 -13.39 26.96 -2.89
C ASP A 34 -14.38 26.24 -3.82
N ARG A 35 -15.29 25.46 -3.23
CA ARG A 35 -16.36 24.76 -3.95
C ARG A 35 -17.39 25.78 -4.46
N ASP A 36 -17.73 25.71 -5.76
CA ASP A 36 -18.67 26.61 -6.42
C ASP A 36 -19.95 25.84 -6.84
N GLY A 37 -21.02 26.09 -6.12
CA GLY A 37 -22.31 25.48 -6.39
C GLY A 37 -22.45 24.03 -5.90
N VAL A 38 -23.48 23.34 -6.42
CA VAL A 38 -23.81 21.96 -6.06
C VAL A 38 -22.97 20.98 -6.91
N ALA A 39 -22.51 19.90 -6.30
CA ALA A 39 -21.79 18.84 -6.98
C ALA A 39 -22.71 18.13 -8.01
N PHE A 40 -22.16 17.80 -9.15
CA PHE A 40 -22.75 16.88 -10.09
C PHE A 40 -22.54 15.45 -9.61
N HIS A 41 -23.58 14.63 -9.59
CA HIS A 41 -23.47 13.22 -9.23
C HIS A 41 -24.51 12.41 -9.99
N GLN A 42 -24.07 11.39 -10.75
CA GLN A 42 -24.95 10.53 -11.52
C GLN A 42 -24.43 9.11 -11.58
N LEU A 43 -25.35 8.15 -11.47
CA LEU A 43 -25.12 6.74 -11.76
C LEU A 43 -25.37 6.48 -13.24
N ILE A 44 -24.56 5.63 -13.85
CA ILE A 44 -24.65 5.29 -15.27
C ILE A 44 -25.08 3.83 -15.40
N LYS A 45 -26.06 3.61 -16.25
CA LYS A 45 -26.52 2.27 -16.58
C LYS A 45 -25.43 1.51 -17.36
N PRO A 46 -25.03 0.31 -16.89
CA PRO A 46 -24.05 -0.49 -17.60
C PRO A 46 -24.49 -0.85 -19.02
N PRO A 47 -23.55 -1.06 -19.95
CA PRO A 47 -23.88 -1.51 -21.30
C PRO A 47 -24.51 -2.91 -21.28
N GLU A 48 -25.33 -3.23 -22.29
CA GLU A 48 -25.97 -4.54 -22.42
C GLU A 48 -24.91 -5.65 -22.50
N GLY A 49 -25.05 -6.69 -21.67
CA GLY A 49 -24.12 -7.80 -21.61
C GLY A 49 -22.93 -7.60 -20.66
N ALA A 50 -22.94 -6.55 -19.83
CA ALA A 50 -21.95 -6.40 -18.77
C ALA A 50 -21.97 -7.60 -17.83
N ALA A 51 -20.80 -8.23 -17.62
CA ALA A 51 -20.69 -9.45 -16.82
C ALA A 51 -21.02 -9.19 -15.35
N SER A 52 -21.84 -10.05 -14.74
CA SER A 52 -22.25 -9.99 -13.33
C SER A 52 -21.11 -10.16 -12.33
N GLY A 53 -19.88 -10.48 -12.77
CA GLY A 53 -18.71 -10.68 -11.91
C GLY A 53 -18.03 -9.40 -11.43
N ALA A 54 -18.38 -8.23 -11.96
CA ALA A 54 -17.78 -6.95 -11.58
C ALA A 54 -18.42 -6.31 -10.32
N SER A 55 -19.46 -6.94 -9.76
CA SER A 55 -20.32 -6.37 -8.72
C SER A 55 -19.66 -6.17 -7.33
N ALA A 56 -18.55 -6.83 -7.06
CA ALA A 56 -17.91 -6.78 -5.73
C ALA A 56 -17.03 -5.54 -5.50
N LEU A 57 -16.70 -4.79 -6.54
CA LEU A 57 -15.75 -3.67 -6.48
C LEU A 57 -16.41 -2.29 -6.36
N PHE A 58 -17.75 -2.20 -6.42
CA PHE A 58 -18.47 -0.93 -6.48
C PHE A 58 -19.31 -0.66 -5.22
N ALA A 59 -19.52 0.63 -4.97
CA ALA A 59 -20.44 1.11 -3.94
C ALA A 59 -21.89 0.66 -4.20
N TYR A 60 -22.21 0.33 -5.45
CA TYR A 60 -23.57 -0.03 -5.91
C TYR A 60 -23.58 -1.40 -6.58
N SER A 61 -24.65 -2.17 -6.32
CA SER A 61 -24.87 -3.45 -7.01
C SER A 61 -25.27 -3.21 -8.49
N LEU A 62 -25.03 -4.22 -9.33
CA LEU A 62 -25.44 -4.17 -10.74
C LEU A 62 -26.93 -3.89 -10.87
N GLU A 63 -27.77 -4.52 -10.03
CA GLU A 63 -29.22 -4.30 -9.98
C GLU A 63 -29.58 -2.84 -9.66
N THR A 64 -28.82 -2.20 -8.75
CA THR A 64 -28.99 -0.78 -8.44
C THR A 64 -28.62 0.09 -9.64
N LEU A 65 -27.51 -0.21 -10.32
CA LEU A 65 -27.07 0.53 -11.51
C LEU A 65 -28.05 0.37 -12.68
N GLU A 66 -28.63 -0.80 -12.86
CA GLU A 66 -29.66 -1.04 -13.88
C GLU A 66 -30.97 -0.31 -13.59
N ARG A 67 -31.39 -0.24 -12.32
CA ARG A 67 -32.62 0.40 -11.89
C ARG A 67 -32.50 1.92 -11.86
N ASP A 68 -31.46 2.44 -11.24
CA ASP A 68 -31.33 3.86 -10.88
C ASP A 68 -30.37 4.61 -11.82
N GLY A 69 -29.54 3.90 -12.58
CA GLY A 69 -28.59 4.48 -13.53
C GLY A 69 -29.29 5.10 -14.75
N LEU A 70 -28.75 6.23 -15.19
CA LEU A 70 -29.20 6.92 -16.39
C LEU A 70 -28.46 6.43 -17.64
N ALA A 71 -29.01 6.71 -18.80
CA ALA A 71 -28.30 6.41 -20.05
C ALA A 71 -26.98 7.19 -20.16
N SER A 72 -25.88 6.53 -20.49
CA SER A 72 -24.55 7.12 -20.59
C SER A 72 -24.53 8.41 -21.41
N ALA A 73 -25.17 8.43 -22.57
CA ALA A 73 -25.24 9.62 -23.43
C ALA A 73 -25.93 10.83 -22.77
N SER A 74 -26.88 10.60 -21.87
CA SER A 74 -27.56 11.68 -21.13
C SER A 74 -26.65 12.26 -20.06
N VAL A 75 -26.03 11.37 -19.25
CA VAL A 75 -25.13 11.76 -18.18
C VAL A 75 -23.93 12.56 -18.74
N HIS A 76 -23.33 12.08 -19.81
CA HIS A 76 -22.19 12.77 -20.41
C HIS A 76 -22.56 14.14 -21.02
N ARG A 77 -23.77 14.30 -21.61
CA ARG A 77 -24.24 15.62 -22.06
C ARG A 77 -24.43 16.59 -20.91
N GLU A 78 -25.07 16.13 -19.82
CA GLU A 78 -25.28 16.95 -18.63
C GLU A 78 -23.93 17.33 -17.99
N LEU A 79 -22.97 16.40 -17.93
CA LEU A 79 -21.63 16.64 -17.44
C LEU A 79 -20.89 17.70 -18.30
N LEU A 80 -21.04 17.67 -19.63
CA LEU A 80 -20.47 18.69 -20.52
C LEU A 80 -21.10 20.07 -20.28
N LEU A 81 -22.39 20.13 -20.07
CA LEU A 81 -23.09 21.39 -19.71
C LEU A 81 -22.66 21.90 -18.32
N TYR A 82 -22.47 20.98 -17.39
CA TYR A 82 -22.01 21.30 -16.05
C TYR A 82 -20.57 21.83 -16.06
N SER A 83 -19.65 21.19 -16.76
CA SER A 83 -18.21 21.54 -16.76
C SER A 83 -17.89 22.80 -17.57
N GLY A 84 -18.62 23.07 -18.65
CA GLY A 84 -18.27 24.13 -19.61
C GLY A 84 -16.91 23.87 -20.26
N GLN A 85 -16.06 24.90 -20.28
CA GLN A 85 -14.69 24.83 -20.82
C GLN A 85 -13.61 24.85 -19.71
N ALA A 86 -14.01 24.63 -18.47
CA ALA A 86 -13.08 24.65 -17.34
C ALA A 86 -12.10 23.46 -17.38
N PRO A 87 -10.84 23.64 -16.97
CA PRO A 87 -9.87 22.54 -16.89
C PRO A 87 -10.24 21.53 -15.81
N TRP A 88 -9.81 20.27 -16.00
CA TRP A 88 -10.23 19.12 -15.20
C TRP A 88 -9.10 18.62 -14.29
N VAL A 89 -9.43 18.34 -13.03
CA VAL A 89 -8.52 17.84 -11.99
C VAL A 89 -9.12 16.60 -11.34
N ALA A 90 -8.31 15.57 -11.17
CA ALA A 90 -8.67 14.38 -10.41
C ALA A 90 -7.45 13.90 -9.59
N TYR A 91 -7.68 13.00 -8.63
CA TYR A 91 -6.57 12.42 -7.84
C TYR A 91 -5.66 11.58 -8.74
N GLU A 92 -6.20 10.73 -9.58
CA GLU A 92 -5.50 9.97 -10.63
C GLU A 92 -5.99 10.46 -12.00
N LEU A 93 -5.54 11.65 -12.40
CA LEU A 93 -6.09 12.35 -13.55
C LEU A 93 -6.04 11.53 -14.83
N GLU A 94 -4.90 10.89 -15.15
CA GLU A 94 -4.74 10.11 -16.38
C GLU A 94 -5.75 8.97 -16.46
N LYS A 95 -5.86 8.18 -15.41
CA LYS A 95 -6.78 7.04 -15.32
C LYS A 95 -8.25 7.46 -15.46
N ASN A 96 -8.66 8.49 -14.71
CA ASN A 96 -10.03 9.00 -14.78
C ASN A 96 -10.33 9.61 -16.15
N TRP A 97 -9.35 10.29 -16.75
CA TRP A 97 -9.47 10.89 -18.06
C TRP A 97 -9.59 9.86 -19.18
N GLU A 98 -8.82 8.77 -19.12
CA GLU A 98 -8.90 7.67 -20.10
C GLU A 98 -10.29 7.04 -20.15
N VAL A 99 -10.93 6.83 -18.98
CA VAL A 99 -12.31 6.31 -18.92
C VAL A 99 -13.28 7.29 -19.57
N LEU A 100 -13.24 8.58 -19.20
CA LEU A 100 -14.11 9.60 -19.81
C LEU A 100 -13.89 9.71 -21.32
N LEU A 101 -12.63 9.73 -21.75
CA LEU A 101 -12.28 9.84 -23.16
C LEU A 101 -12.80 8.63 -23.94
N GLY A 102 -12.69 7.43 -23.39
CA GLY A 102 -13.24 6.20 -23.97
C GLY A 102 -14.74 6.29 -24.17
N ASP A 103 -15.48 6.71 -23.14
CA ASP A 103 -16.94 6.88 -23.22
C ASP A 103 -17.34 7.97 -24.23
N TRP A 104 -16.67 9.12 -24.22
CA TRP A 104 -16.98 10.21 -25.16
C TRP A 104 -16.71 9.83 -26.62
N LEU A 105 -15.63 9.11 -26.88
CA LEU A 105 -15.32 8.60 -28.23
C LEU A 105 -16.39 7.61 -28.71
N GLN A 106 -16.85 6.69 -27.83
CA GLN A 106 -17.94 5.78 -28.16
C GLN A 106 -19.25 6.50 -28.44
N LEU A 107 -19.50 7.60 -27.73
CA LEU A 107 -20.71 8.43 -27.91
C LEU A 107 -20.59 9.46 -29.04
N GLY A 108 -19.45 9.55 -29.73
CA GLY A 108 -19.17 10.57 -30.76
C GLY A 108 -19.13 11.99 -30.22
N MET A 109 -18.78 12.17 -28.93
CA MET A 109 -18.67 13.46 -28.27
C MET A 109 -17.21 13.95 -28.28
N VAL A 110 -17.03 15.28 -28.27
CA VAL A 110 -15.72 15.91 -28.18
C VAL A 110 -15.47 16.27 -26.70
N PRO A 111 -14.33 15.89 -26.10
CA PRO A 111 -13.99 16.29 -24.75
C PRO A 111 -13.99 17.81 -24.61
N PRO A 112 -14.61 18.39 -23.59
CA PRO A 112 -14.53 19.80 -23.32
C PRO A 112 -13.29 20.14 -22.53
N GLY A 113 -12.72 21.29 -22.78
CA GLY A 113 -11.68 21.88 -21.95
C GLY A 113 -10.32 21.16 -22.03
N GLU A 114 -9.40 21.63 -21.21
CA GLU A 114 -8.04 21.13 -21.12
C GLU A 114 -7.88 20.29 -19.83
N ARG A 115 -6.88 19.38 -19.84
CA ARG A 115 -6.44 18.72 -18.62
C ARG A 115 -5.80 19.75 -17.71
N GLY A 116 -6.18 19.74 -16.45
CA GLY A 116 -5.54 20.53 -15.40
C GLY A 116 -4.34 19.79 -14.82
N PHE A 117 -4.24 19.79 -13.50
CA PHE A 117 -3.19 19.07 -12.78
C PHE A 117 -3.71 17.75 -12.16
N CYS A 118 -2.81 16.80 -11.98
CA CYS A 118 -3.09 15.59 -11.20
C CYS A 118 -2.91 15.89 -9.70
N ALA A 119 -3.97 15.75 -8.91
CA ALA A 119 -3.91 16.05 -7.47
C ALA A 119 -3.02 15.05 -6.72
N ALA A 120 -2.88 13.79 -7.18
CA ALA A 120 -1.91 12.85 -6.63
C ALA A 120 -0.47 13.32 -6.84
N SER A 121 -0.14 13.80 -8.05
CA SER A 121 1.18 14.37 -8.34
C SER A 121 1.46 15.63 -7.50
N LEU A 122 0.46 16.48 -7.31
CA LEU A 122 0.57 17.64 -6.43
C LEU A 122 0.84 17.20 -4.98
N ALA A 123 0.06 16.25 -4.46
CA ALA A 123 0.22 15.71 -3.11
C ALA A 123 1.61 15.09 -2.91
N GLN A 124 2.06 14.23 -3.83
CA GLN A 124 3.38 13.58 -3.75
C GLN A 124 4.51 14.61 -3.63
N ARG A 125 4.45 15.69 -4.39
CA ARG A 125 5.50 16.71 -4.41
C ARG A 125 5.45 17.66 -3.23
N LEU A 126 4.25 18.03 -2.78
CA LEU A 126 4.07 18.90 -1.62
C LEU A 126 4.39 18.21 -0.31
N LEU A 127 4.09 16.91 -0.21
CA LEU A 127 4.23 16.12 1.00
C LEU A 127 5.58 15.37 1.08
N ASP A 128 6.42 15.42 0.03
CA ASP A 128 7.77 14.87 0.06
C ASP A 128 8.61 15.54 1.21
N PRO A 129 9.32 14.77 2.06
CA PRO A 129 9.78 13.40 1.91
C PRO A 129 8.88 12.32 2.53
N LEU A 130 7.62 12.58 2.78
CA LEU A 130 6.72 11.50 3.19
C LEU A 130 6.80 10.38 2.14
N PRO A 131 6.69 9.08 2.53
CA PRO A 131 6.78 7.96 1.59
C PRO A 131 5.52 7.88 0.71
N ALA A 132 5.25 8.96 -0.01
CA ALA A 132 4.06 9.22 -0.79
C ALA A 132 4.13 8.64 -2.21
N ALA A 133 5.19 7.91 -2.57
CA ALA A 133 5.38 7.41 -3.94
C ALA A 133 4.19 6.57 -4.46
N ASN A 134 3.39 5.99 -3.54
CA ASN A 134 2.19 5.22 -3.85
C ASN A 134 1.01 5.64 -2.96
N CYS A 135 0.91 6.90 -2.53
CA CYS A 135 -0.18 7.35 -1.66
C CYS A 135 -1.51 7.26 -2.37
N LYS A 136 -2.33 6.31 -1.98
CA LYS A 136 -3.76 6.30 -2.28
C LYS A 136 -4.43 7.40 -1.46
N ILE A 137 -5.50 8.01 -2.01
CA ILE A 137 -6.25 9.07 -1.34
C ILE A 137 -6.76 8.63 0.04
N GLU A 138 -7.14 7.37 0.19
CA GLU A 138 -7.62 6.80 1.46
C GLU A 138 -6.54 6.79 2.54
N MET A 139 -5.28 6.55 2.18
CA MET A 139 -4.16 6.63 3.12
C MET A 139 -3.93 8.06 3.60
N LEU A 140 -3.97 9.03 2.68
CA LEU A 140 -3.86 10.44 3.05
C LEU A 140 -5.05 10.88 3.92
N ARG A 141 -6.27 10.40 3.62
CA ARG A 141 -7.45 10.63 4.46
C ARG A 141 -7.20 10.16 5.89
N GLN A 142 -6.73 8.94 6.06
CA GLN A 142 -6.47 8.37 7.39
C GLN A 142 -5.29 9.05 8.09
N PHE A 143 -4.22 9.37 7.36
CA PHE A 143 -3.04 10.05 7.91
C PHE A 143 -3.39 11.44 8.45
N TYR A 144 -4.14 12.22 7.67
CA TYR A 144 -4.57 13.57 8.05
C TYR A 144 -5.88 13.60 8.84
N GLN A 145 -6.43 12.43 9.20
CA GLN A 145 -7.69 12.29 9.97
C GLN A 145 -8.87 13.04 9.34
N LEU A 146 -8.94 13.03 8.01
CA LEU A 146 -10.08 13.59 7.28
C LEU A 146 -11.32 12.70 7.47
N PRO A 147 -12.55 13.26 7.35
CA PRO A 147 -13.79 12.53 7.58
C PRO A 147 -13.87 11.24 6.77
N GLU A 148 -14.33 10.16 7.40
CA GLU A 148 -14.65 8.92 6.72
C GLU A 148 -16.05 9.00 6.09
N ARG A 149 -16.16 8.47 4.86
CA ARG A 149 -17.43 8.46 4.11
C ARG A 149 -17.73 7.06 3.60
N THR A 150 -18.97 6.65 3.83
CA THR A 150 -19.51 5.37 3.36
C THR A 150 -20.84 5.59 2.63
N PRO A 151 -21.11 4.87 1.52
CA PRO A 151 -20.25 3.89 0.85
C PRO A 151 -19.05 4.54 0.16
N LYS A 152 -18.02 3.75 -0.16
CA LYS A 152 -16.86 4.22 -0.95
C LYS A 152 -17.27 4.37 -2.42
N SER A 153 -17.87 5.50 -2.78
CA SER A 153 -18.39 5.85 -4.09
C SER A 153 -17.56 6.95 -4.74
N ALA A 154 -17.75 7.21 -6.03
CA ALA A 154 -17.10 8.35 -6.70
C ALA A 154 -17.44 9.69 -6.01
N LEU A 155 -18.68 9.85 -5.52
CA LEU A 155 -19.06 11.03 -4.75
C LEU A 155 -18.29 11.14 -3.44
N SER A 156 -18.17 10.06 -2.67
CA SER A 156 -17.43 10.06 -1.41
C SER A 156 -15.93 10.29 -1.61
N GLN A 157 -15.37 9.80 -2.71
CA GLN A 157 -13.98 10.06 -3.11
C GLN A 157 -13.78 11.54 -3.51
N LEU A 158 -14.73 12.10 -4.27
CA LEU A 158 -14.73 13.52 -4.64
C LEU A 158 -14.72 14.43 -3.42
N GLU A 159 -15.58 14.16 -2.45
CA GLU A 159 -15.66 14.92 -1.20
C GLU A 159 -14.38 14.79 -0.36
N THR A 160 -13.82 13.57 -0.27
CA THR A 160 -12.55 13.33 0.41
C THR A 160 -11.40 14.07 -0.26
N LEU A 161 -11.38 14.10 -1.59
CA LEU A 161 -10.40 14.84 -2.36
C LEU A 161 -10.53 16.35 -2.15
N GLY A 162 -11.77 16.86 -2.10
CA GLY A 162 -12.05 18.24 -1.76
C GLY A 162 -11.52 18.63 -0.38
N ASP A 163 -11.75 17.79 0.63
CA ASP A 163 -11.24 18.00 1.98
C ASP A 163 -9.70 17.96 2.04
N LEU A 164 -9.06 17.04 1.30
CA LEU A 164 -7.61 16.95 1.19
C LEU A 164 -7.01 18.21 0.56
N LEU A 165 -7.63 18.69 -0.50
CA LEU A 165 -7.22 19.94 -1.18
C LEU A 165 -7.33 21.14 -0.24
N GLU A 166 -8.44 21.29 0.45
CA GLU A 166 -8.74 22.43 1.31
C GLU A 166 -7.90 22.42 2.60
N ALA A 167 -7.91 21.30 3.33
CA ALA A 167 -7.31 21.22 4.66
C ALA A 167 -5.79 20.98 4.64
N VAL A 168 -5.25 20.35 3.60
CA VAL A 168 -3.85 19.90 3.56
C VAL A 168 -3.06 20.58 2.45
N LEU A 169 -3.50 20.42 1.19
CA LEU A 169 -2.67 20.84 0.05
C LEU A 169 -2.68 22.35 -0.16
N ARG A 170 -3.81 23.02 0.05
CA ARG A 170 -3.91 24.48 -0.07
C ARG A 170 -2.94 25.23 0.86
N PRO A 171 -2.90 25.00 2.18
CA PRO A 171 -1.98 25.69 3.06
C PRO A 171 -0.50 25.48 2.69
N ILE A 172 -0.13 24.27 2.25
CA ILE A 172 1.23 23.96 1.84
C ILE A 172 1.57 24.66 0.53
N THR A 173 0.64 24.68 -0.42
CA THR A 173 0.78 25.36 -1.71
C THR A 173 1.00 26.85 -1.53
N GLU A 174 0.18 27.49 -0.67
CA GLU A 174 0.30 28.89 -0.33
C GLU A 174 1.64 29.22 0.37
N THR A 175 2.08 28.36 1.30
CA THR A 175 3.38 28.49 1.98
C THR A 175 4.56 28.38 1.02
N ARG A 176 4.43 27.56 -0.04
CA ARG A 176 5.44 27.42 -1.10
C ARG A 176 5.41 28.56 -2.14
N GLY A 177 4.48 29.48 -2.03
CA GLY A 177 4.35 30.62 -2.92
C GLY A 177 3.71 30.30 -4.28
N LEU A 178 3.07 29.15 -4.43
CA LEU A 178 2.34 28.78 -5.65
C LEU A 178 0.95 29.42 -5.62
N GLN A 179 0.80 30.61 -6.22
CA GLN A 179 -0.39 31.44 -6.10
C GLN A 179 -1.32 31.39 -7.30
N THR A 180 -0.82 31.02 -8.46
CA THR A 180 -1.58 30.98 -9.71
C THR A 180 -1.87 29.56 -10.16
N TRP A 181 -2.91 29.40 -11.00
CA TRP A 181 -3.23 28.13 -11.65
C TRP A 181 -2.03 27.58 -12.44
N GLN A 182 -1.40 28.43 -13.25
CA GLN A 182 -0.29 28.02 -14.09
C GLN A 182 0.91 27.54 -13.27
N GLU A 183 1.24 28.20 -12.18
CA GLU A 183 2.34 27.78 -11.29
C GLU A 183 2.08 26.39 -10.70
N ILE A 184 0.82 26.06 -10.36
CA ILE A 184 0.47 24.72 -9.85
C ILE A 184 0.56 23.67 -10.96
N VAL A 185 0.04 23.97 -12.15
CA VAL A 185 0.16 23.07 -13.30
C VAL A 185 1.63 22.85 -13.64
N ASP A 186 2.43 23.90 -13.77
CA ASP A 186 3.87 23.81 -14.08
C ASP A 186 4.62 23.04 -12.99
N PHE A 187 4.28 23.28 -11.72
CA PHE A 187 4.85 22.54 -10.60
C PHE A 187 4.55 21.05 -10.66
N THR A 188 3.35 20.64 -11.09
CA THR A 188 2.98 19.22 -11.22
C THR A 188 3.57 18.56 -12.47
N LEU A 189 3.85 19.31 -13.52
CA LEU A 189 4.39 18.81 -14.78
C LEU A 189 5.93 18.80 -14.84
N ALA A 190 6.59 19.63 -14.03
CA ALA A 190 8.05 19.70 -14.00
C ALA A 190 8.66 18.32 -13.68
N PRO A 191 9.86 17.98 -14.16
CA PRO A 191 10.56 16.78 -13.76
C PRO A 191 10.74 16.72 -12.23
N TRP A 192 10.37 15.60 -11.62
CA TRP A 192 10.44 15.41 -10.18
C TRP A 192 10.70 13.95 -9.83
N PHE A 193 11.50 13.74 -8.81
CA PHE A 193 11.73 12.43 -8.20
C PHE A 193 11.61 12.55 -6.68
N PRO A 194 11.13 11.49 -5.98
CA PRO A 194 10.98 11.52 -4.52
C PRO A 194 12.33 11.69 -3.85
N SER A 195 12.39 12.50 -2.78
CA SER A 195 13.62 12.74 -2.03
C SER A 195 14.14 11.50 -1.30
N ARG A 196 13.25 10.51 -1.07
CA ARG A 196 13.55 9.23 -0.41
C ARG A 196 13.71 8.11 -1.42
N ILE A 197 14.75 7.31 -1.22
CA ILE A 197 15.03 6.12 -2.05
C ILE A 197 13.96 5.06 -1.80
N THR A 198 13.27 4.62 -2.84
CA THR A 198 12.14 3.68 -2.75
C THR A 198 12.52 2.22 -3.03
N PHE A 199 13.77 1.95 -3.48
CA PHE A 199 14.22 0.63 -3.91
C PHE A 199 15.69 0.37 -3.58
N GLY A 200 16.13 -0.89 -3.72
CA GLY A 200 17.51 -1.31 -3.56
C GLY A 200 18.02 -1.31 -2.10
N LYS A 201 19.33 -1.43 -1.94
CA LYS A 201 19.98 -1.56 -0.62
C LYS A 201 19.88 -0.31 0.27
N PHE A 202 19.63 0.85 -0.33
CA PHE A 202 19.47 2.12 0.37
C PHE A 202 18.02 2.54 0.53
N LYS A 203 17.07 1.62 0.33
CA LYS A 203 15.64 1.88 0.49
C LYS A 203 15.34 2.55 1.84
N GLY A 204 14.57 3.64 1.80
CA GLY A 204 14.16 4.41 2.97
C GLY A 204 15.10 5.57 3.34
N ARG A 205 16.33 5.61 2.83
CA ARG A 205 17.25 6.74 3.03
C ARG A 205 16.92 7.92 2.11
N LEU A 206 17.37 9.09 2.50
CA LEU A 206 17.25 10.28 1.66
C LEU A 206 18.40 10.32 0.65
N PHE A 207 18.12 10.74 -0.58
CA PHE A 207 19.15 10.93 -1.59
C PHE A 207 20.19 11.99 -1.17
N GLN A 208 19.78 13.00 -0.40
CA GLN A 208 20.70 14.04 0.12
C GLN A 208 21.77 13.50 1.07
N ASP A 209 21.55 12.33 1.68
CA ASP A 209 22.55 11.71 2.58
C ASP A 209 23.83 11.36 1.83
N ALA A 210 23.78 11.26 0.48
CA ALA A 210 24.94 11.03 -0.35
C ALA A 210 26.02 12.13 -0.28
N VAL A 211 25.68 13.32 0.25
CA VAL A 211 26.67 14.40 0.51
C VAL A 211 27.67 13.95 1.58
N GLN A 212 27.24 13.11 2.53
CA GLN A 212 28.05 12.66 3.67
C GLN A 212 28.39 11.16 3.59
N ASP A 213 27.75 10.40 2.70
CA ASP A 213 27.92 8.96 2.54
C ASP A 213 28.50 8.64 1.16
N GLU A 214 29.79 8.32 1.13
CA GLU A 214 30.52 8.00 -0.11
C GLU A 214 29.97 6.74 -0.80
N GLU A 215 29.45 5.76 -0.05
CA GLU A 215 28.89 4.54 -0.62
C GLU A 215 27.57 4.83 -1.33
N LEU A 216 26.73 5.68 -0.75
CA LEU A 216 25.50 6.15 -1.38
C LEU A 216 25.78 7.04 -2.60
N ALA A 217 26.82 7.90 -2.53
CA ALA A 217 27.24 8.72 -3.66
C ALA A 217 27.68 7.84 -4.86
N LYS A 218 28.52 6.82 -4.63
CA LYS A 218 28.90 5.85 -5.68
C LYS A 218 27.72 5.08 -6.24
N TRP A 219 26.75 4.76 -5.40
CA TRP A 219 25.53 4.09 -5.85
C TRP A 219 24.67 5.01 -6.73
N LEU A 220 24.61 6.32 -6.44
CA LEU A 220 23.94 7.30 -7.29
C LEU A 220 24.62 7.45 -8.66
N GLU A 221 25.95 7.44 -8.71
CA GLU A 221 26.71 7.45 -9.98
C GLU A 221 26.37 6.19 -10.81
N TRP A 222 26.34 5.04 -10.16
CA TRP A 222 25.92 3.78 -10.80
C TRP A 222 24.47 3.85 -11.27
N LEU A 223 23.57 4.45 -10.48
CA LEU A 223 22.16 4.60 -10.83
C LEU A 223 21.99 5.49 -12.08
N ALA A 224 22.75 6.58 -12.17
CA ALA A 224 22.75 7.48 -13.32
C ALA A 224 23.30 6.82 -14.60
N ALA A 225 24.15 5.80 -14.47
CA ALA A 225 24.66 4.99 -15.57
C ALA A 225 23.80 3.74 -15.88
N SER A 226 22.65 3.59 -15.25
CA SER A 226 21.75 2.44 -15.41
C SER A 226 21.19 2.36 -16.83
N SER A 227 20.97 1.14 -17.33
CA SER A 227 20.28 0.90 -18.60
C SER A 227 18.77 1.18 -18.53
N ASN A 228 18.19 1.29 -17.34
CA ASN A 228 16.81 1.69 -17.14
C ASN A 228 16.72 3.21 -17.18
N GLU A 229 16.02 3.76 -18.18
CA GLU A 229 15.92 5.19 -18.45
C GLU A 229 15.39 6.00 -17.26
N GLN A 230 14.39 5.48 -16.55
CA GLN A 230 13.81 6.13 -15.38
C GLN A 230 14.81 6.18 -14.21
N SER A 231 15.53 5.10 -13.97
CA SER A 231 16.57 5.03 -12.94
C SER A 231 17.75 5.95 -13.27
N ALA A 232 18.18 5.96 -14.52
CA ALA A 232 19.26 6.83 -15.01
C ALA A 232 18.88 8.32 -14.87
N SER A 233 17.66 8.69 -15.28
CA SER A 233 17.14 10.05 -15.14
C SER A 233 17.07 10.49 -13.68
N MET A 234 16.63 9.61 -12.77
CA MET A 234 16.60 9.88 -11.33
C MET A 234 18.01 10.08 -10.77
N GLY A 235 18.94 9.18 -11.07
CA GLY A 235 20.34 9.29 -10.63
C GLY A 235 20.99 10.58 -11.10
N ALA A 236 20.86 10.91 -12.41
CA ALA A 236 21.40 12.13 -13.00
C ALA A 236 20.80 13.40 -12.36
N TRP A 237 19.48 13.41 -12.12
CA TRP A 237 18.77 14.52 -11.51
C TRP A 237 19.25 14.82 -10.07
N TYR A 238 19.56 13.78 -9.27
CA TYR A 238 20.10 13.96 -7.94
C TYR A 238 21.57 14.32 -7.94
N LEU A 239 22.40 13.73 -8.82
CA LEU A 239 23.82 14.09 -8.94
C LEU A 239 24.03 15.55 -9.35
N GLU A 240 23.21 16.07 -10.26
CA GLU A 240 23.23 17.48 -10.65
C GLU A 240 22.96 18.38 -9.44
N ARG A 241 21.96 18.06 -8.63
CA ARG A 241 21.58 18.84 -7.44
C ARG A 241 22.59 18.74 -6.30
N LEU A 242 23.16 17.57 -6.08
CA LEU A 242 24.22 17.34 -5.08
C LEU A 242 25.52 18.04 -5.48
N GLY A 243 25.85 18.05 -6.78
CA GLY A 243 27.02 18.76 -7.33
C GLY A 243 26.94 20.28 -7.15
N THR A 244 25.76 20.88 -7.19
CA THR A 244 25.54 22.31 -6.93
C THR A 244 25.68 22.68 -5.45
N VAL A 245 25.51 21.70 -4.52
CA VAL A 245 25.62 21.91 -3.06
C VAL A 245 27.06 21.85 -2.57
N SER A 246 27.92 21.06 -3.20
CA SER A 246 29.34 20.95 -2.81
C SER A 246 30.13 22.26 -3.05
N ALA A 247 29.61 23.21 -3.80
CA ALA A 247 30.24 24.49 -4.11
C ALA A 247 29.87 25.65 -3.16
N GLY A 248 29.00 25.49 -2.19
CA GLY A 248 28.62 26.56 -1.26
C GLY A 248 27.74 26.12 -0.10
N ALA A 249 28.34 26.10 1.09
CA ALA A 249 27.72 26.18 2.42
C ALA A 249 26.50 25.28 2.74
N ALA A 250 26.68 24.45 3.77
CA ALA A 250 25.62 23.78 4.52
C ALA A 250 24.60 24.78 5.08
N ALA A 251 23.59 25.14 4.30
CA ALA A 251 22.49 25.96 4.74
C ALA A 251 21.19 25.47 4.10
N SER A 252 20.34 24.89 4.93
CA SER A 252 18.89 24.67 4.76
C SER A 252 18.42 24.32 3.33
N TRP A 253 18.39 23.03 3.02
CA TRP A 253 17.67 22.50 1.86
C TRP A 253 16.16 22.67 2.06
N LYS A 254 15.60 23.70 1.42
CA LYS A 254 14.15 23.78 1.17
C LYS A 254 13.92 23.26 -0.24
N PHE A 255 13.32 22.09 -0.39
CA PHE A 255 12.84 21.57 -1.67
C PHE A 255 11.72 22.49 -2.20
N GLY A 256 12.05 23.34 -3.16
CA GLY A 256 11.14 24.22 -3.87
C GLY A 256 11.93 25.18 -4.77
N PRO A 257 11.39 25.67 -5.88
CA PRO A 257 12.09 26.65 -6.70
C PRO A 257 12.40 27.89 -5.84
N GLN A 258 13.69 28.15 -5.63
CA GLN A 258 14.15 29.41 -5.05
C GLN A 258 14.06 30.46 -6.14
N ASP A 259 13.01 31.26 -6.14
CA ASP A 259 13.06 32.55 -6.79
C ASP A 259 13.54 33.61 -5.79
N SER A 260 14.73 34.10 -6.13
CA SER A 260 15.41 35.19 -5.48
C SER A 260 14.65 36.50 -5.71
N ARG A 261 13.97 37.02 -4.68
CA ARG A 261 13.76 38.46 -4.45
C ARG A 261 13.22 38.70 -3.05
N ALA A 262 14.13 38.94 -2.10
CA ALA A 262 13.79 39.62 -0.85
C ALA A 262 13.74 41.13 -1.11
N PRO A 263 12.71 41.84 -0.64
CA PRO A 263 12.74 43.30 -0.62
C PRO A 263 13.64 43.77 0.53
N LYS A 264 14.59 44.63 0.18
CA LYS A 264 15.34 45.47 1.16
C LYS A 264 14.37 46.45 1.79
N GLY A 265 14.20 46.38 3.09
CA GLY A 265 13.45 47.32 3.89
C GLY A 265 14.16 47.64 5.21
N ASP A 266 14.38 48.81 5.38
CA ASP A 266 15.11 49.80 6.15
C ASP A 266 15.12 49.62 7.68
N HIS A 267 16.13 50.24 8.29
CA HIS A 267 16.53 50.21 9.68
C HIS A 267 15.52 50.83 10.65
N GLY A 268 15.23 50.14 11.75
CA GLY A 268 14.61 50.67 12.96
C GLY A 268 15.31 50.12 14.21
N ALA A 269 15.64 51.00 15.12
CA ALA A 269 16.50 50.90 16.29
C ALA A 269 16.13 49.78 17.32
N PRO A 270 17.04 49.41 18.23
CA PRO A 270 16.89 48.27 19.11
C PRO A 270 15.91 48.54 20.26
N VAL A 271 14.93 47.64 20.39
CA VAL A 271 14.08 47.57 21.59
C VAL A 271 14.55 46.35 22.39
N ASP A 272 14.80 46.59 23.66
CA ASP A 272 15.23 45.67 24.69
C ASP A 272 14.28 44.46 24.77
N ALA A 273 14.73 43.28 24.31
CA ALA A 273 13.93 42.07 24.24
C ALA A 273 14.62 40.90 24.99
N SER A 274 14.76 41.04 26.32
CA SER A 274 15.34 39.97 27.13
C SER A 274 14.33 39.11 27.94
N SER A 275 13.01 39.36 27.81
CA SER A 275 12.01 38.63 28.62
C SER A 275 11.01 37.76 27.84
N ASP A 276 10.78 38.06 26.54
CA ASP A 276 9.70 37.35 25.78
C ASP A 276 10.18 36.19 24.92
N VAL A 277 11.49 36.03 24.71
CA VAL A 277 12.04 34.97 23.83
C VAL A 277 12.00 33.58 24.48
N VAL A 278 12.07 33.52 25.82
CA VAL A 278 12.03 32.23 26.57
C VAL A 278 10.65 31.61 26.53
N LEU A 279 9.58 32.37 26.59
CA LEU A 279 8.19 31.87 26.58
C LEU A 279 7.75 31.33 25.21
N VAL A 280 8.28 31.84 24.12
CA VAL A 280 7.92 31.42 22.76
C VAL A 280 8.63 30.10 22.38
N SER A 281 9.86 29.89 22.86
CA SER A 281 10.60 28.65 22.64
C SER A 281 9.99 27.47 23.42
N ASP A 282 9.59 27.70 24.69
CA ASP A 282 8.94 26.66 25.52
C ASP A 282 7.59 26.26 24.96
N LEU A 283 6.78 27.19 24.43
CA LEU A 283 5.51 26.87 23.76
C LEU A 283 5.71 26.09 22.46
N GLY A 284 6.80 26.29 21.76
CA GLY A 284 7.18 25.50 20.57
C GLY A 284 7.54 24.07 20.92
N GLU A 285 8.35 23.87 21.94
CA GLU A 285 8.80 22.57 22.42
C GLU A 285 7.63 21.74 23.00
N GLU A 286 6.78 22.34 23.82
CA GLU A 286 5.60 21.68 24.37
C GLU A 286 4.61 21.23 23.28
N ARG A 287 4.39 22.06 22.25
CA ARG A 287 3.58 21.68 21.09
C ARG A 287 4.20 20.52 20.30
N LEU A 288 5.52 20.52 20.12
CA LEU A 288 6.23 19.46 19.44
C LEU A 288 6.19 18.14 20.23
N LYS A 289 6.37 18.18 21.55
CA LYS A 289 6.20 17.04 22.46
C LYS A 289 4.78 16.47 22.37
N ALA A 290 3.75 17.35 22.37
CA ALA A 290 2.36 16.92 22.20
C ALA A 290 2.12 16.22 20.86
N ARG A 291 2.68 16.73 19.74
CA ARG A 291 2.60 16.11 18.42
C ARG A 291 3.30 14.76 18.39
N VAL A 292 4.48 14.64 18.97
CA VAL A 292 5.20 13.35 19.10
C VAL A 292 4.38 12.34 19.89
N ALA A 293 3.78 12.75 21.02
CA ALA A 293 2.92 11.88 21.81
C ALA A 293 1.67 11.42 21.02
N GLN A 294 1.05 12.33 20.27
CA GLN A 294 -0.08 11.99 19.39
C GLN A 294 0.31 11.03 18.27
N ALA A 295 1.45 11.27 17.61
CA ALA A 295 1.96 10.40 16.56
C ALA A 295 2.26 8.98 17.08
N ARG A 296 2.87 8.86 18.27
CA ARG A 296 3.08 7.56 18.94
C ARG A 296 1.78 6.83 19.24
N ALA A 297 0.80 7.52 19.81
CA ALA A 297 -0.51 6.94 20.09
C ALA A 297 -1.17 6.44 18.79
N ARG A 298 -1.10 7.23 17.73
CA ARG A 298 -1.65 6.87 16.42
C ARG A 298 -0.95 5.68 15.79
N LEU A 299 0.37 5.62 15.84
CA LEU A 299 1.13 4.47 15.36
C LEU A 299 0.71 3.19 16.09
N ALA A 300 0.63 3.23 17.43
CA ALA A 300 0.20 2.08 18.23
C ALA A 300 -1.22 1.60 17.90
N GLU A 301 -2.16 2.51 17.59
CA GLU A 301 -3.49 2.15 17.12
C GLU A 301 -3.46 1.43 15.76
N LEU A 302 -2.70 1.97 14.80
CA LEU A 302 -2.60 1.40 13.46
C LEU A 302 -1.92 0.03 13.45
N GLU A 303 -0.86 -0.13 14.22
CA GLU A 303 -0.18 -1.43 14.36
C GLU A 303 -1.07 -2.47 15.05
N ALA A 304 -1.90 -2.05 16.03
CA ALA A 304 -2.92 -2.91 16.61
C ALA A 304 -3.96 -3.34 15.56
N ALA A 305 -4.45 -2.41 14.74
CA ALA A 305 -5.39 -2.69 13.65
C ALA A 305 -4.76 -3.66 12.64
N TYR A 306 -3.52 -3.42 12.23
CA TYR A 306 -2.79 -4.30 11.31
C TYR A 306 -2.69 -5.74 11.85
N THR A 307 -2.42 -5.89 13.14
CA THR A 307 -2.31 -7.22 13.76
C THR A 307 -3.64 -7.98 13.73
N ILE A 308 -4.76 -7.27 13.94
CA ILE A 308 -6.10 -7.87 13.90
C ILE A 308 -6.43 -8.32 12.50
N ASP A 309 -6.29 -7.42 11.54
CA ASP A 309 -6.60 -7.69 10.13
C ASP A 309 -5.71 -8.82 9.60
N LYS A 310 -4.41 -8.84 9.95
CA LYS A 310 -3.46 -9.91 9.60
C LYS A 310 -3.92 -11.27 10.14
N ARG A 311 -4.34 -11.34 11.41
CA ARG A 311 -4.87 -12.57 11.98
C ARG A 311 -6.16 -13.01 11.33
N ALA A 312 -7.04 -12.07 10.99
CA ALA A 312 -8.27 -12.36 10.27
C ALA A 312 -7.98 -13.05 8.93
N VAL A 313 -7.04 -12.49 8.15
CA VAL A 313 -6.57 -13.08 6.89
C VAL A 313 -5.95 -14.46 7.11
N GLU A 314 -5.03 -14.59 8.05
CA GLU A 314 -4.36 -15.84 8.38
C GLU A 314 -5.33 -16.93 8.84
N THR A 315 -6.36 -16.56 9.63
CA THR A 315 -7.41 -17.48 10.07
C THR A 315 -8.25 -17.95 8.87
N ALA A 316 -8.69 -17.04 8.01
CA ALA A 316 -9.44 -17.37 6.81
C ALA A 316 -8.63 -18.29 5.88
N GLN A 317 -7.34 -18.00 5.65
CA GLN A 317 -6.43 -18.83 4.86
C GLN A 317 -6.23 -20.21 5.48
N SER A 318 -6.10 -20.29 6.82
CA SER A 318 -5.94 -21.57 7.54
C SER A 318 -7.18 -22.47 7.39
N VAL A 319 -8.38 -21.89 7.53
CA VAL A 319 -9.63 -22.63 7.33
C VAL A 319 -9.76 -23.12 5.88
N LEU A 320 -9.52 -22.24 4.91
CA LEU A 320 -9.53 -22.60 3.48
C LEU A 320 -8.52 -23.71 3.17
N PHE A 321 -7.28 -23.55 3.64
CA PHE A 321 -6.23 -24.55 3.42
C PHE A 321 -6.59 -25.89 4.07
N GLY A 322 -7.12 -25.86 5.31
CA GLY A 322 -7.54 -27.09 5.99
C GLY A 322 -8.57 -27.90 5.20
N ILE A 323 -9.52 -27.23 4.54
CA ILE A 323 -10.55 -27.88 3.73
C ILE A 323 -10.02 -28.28 2.36
N LEU A 324 -9.25 -27.43 1.69
CA LEU A 324 -8.82 -27.60 0.29
C LEU A 324 -7.56 -28.45 0.15
N ARG A 325 -6.74 -28.56 1.19
CA ARG A 325 -5.47 -29.30 1.17
C ARG A 325 -5.58 -30.70 0.58
N PRO A 326 -6.51 -31.58 1.01
CA PRO A 326 -6.57 -32.93 0.48
C PRO A 326 -6.86 -32.98 -1.03
N TYR A 327 -7.65 -32.03 -1.53
CA TYR A 327 -7.97 -31.92 -2.95
C TYR A 327 -6.77 -31.41 -3.77
N PHE A 328 -6.12 -30.35 -3.33
CA PHE A 328 -4.93 -29.84 -4.02
C PHE A 328 -3.78 -30.82 -3.99
N GLN A 329 -3.52 -31.46 -2.85
CA GLN A 329 -2.48 -32.48 -2.74
C GLN A 329 -2.73 -33.66 -3.69
N ARG A 330 -3.99 -34.13 -3.82
CA ARG A 330 -4.36 -35.16 -4.77
C ARG A 330 -4.19 -34.73 -6.22
N ARG A 331 -4.66 -33.52 -6.56
CA ARG A 331 -4.51 -32.92 -7.89
C ARG A 331 -3.04 -32.80 -8.28
N ASP A 332 -2.22 -32.24 -7.41
CA ASP A 332 -0.81 -31.98 -7.70
C ASP A 332 -0.01 -33.29 -7.82
N LYS A 333 -0.32 -34.31 -7.00
CA LYS A 333 0.24 -35.65 -7.16
C LYS A 333 -0.15 -36.28 -8.51
N LEU A 334 -1.40 -36.19 -8.90
CA LEU A 334 -1.85 -36.69 -10.20
C LEU A 334 -1.22 -35.92 -11.36
N GLY A 335 -1.09 -34.61 -11.22
CA GLY A 335 -0.39 -33.77 -12.20
C GLY A 335 1.08 -34.17 -12.37
N LEU A 336 1.76 -34.54 -11.28
CA LEU A 336 3.11 -35.13 -11.34
C LEU A 336 3.10 -36.49 -12.05
N VAL A 337 2.19 -37.39 -11.69
CA VAL A 337 2.07 -38.70 -12.34
C VAL A 337 1.85 -38.54 -13.84
N VAL A 338 0.93 -37.69 -14.27
CA VAL A 338 0.69 -37.42 -15.70
C VAL A 338 1.95 -36.92 -16.39
N ARG A 339 2.62 -35.94 -15.77
CA ARG A 339 3.86 -35.34 -16.31
C ARG A 339 4.96 -36.36 -16.48
N TYR A 340 5.21 -37.16 -15.46
CA TYR A 340 6.30 -38.13 -15.49
C TYR A 340 5.96 -39.35 -16.37
N ARG A 341 4.69 -39.77 -16.46
CA ARG A 341 4.26 -40.79 -17.44
C ARG A 341 4.45 -40.32 -18.87
N ARG A 342 4.18 -39.07 -19.19
CA ARG A 342 4.48 -38.49 -20.50
C ARG A 342 5.99 -38.51 -20.80
N LYS A 343 6.82 -38.06 -19.88
CA LYS A 343 8.28 -38.11 -20.02
C LYS A 343 8.79 -39.54 -20.22
N PHE A 344 8.27 -40.46 -19.44
CA PHE A 344 8.62 -41.87 -19.53
C PHE A 344 8.24 -42.49 -20.89
N LEU A 345 7.06 -42.19 -21.38
CA LEU A 345 6.61 -42.59 -22.70
C LEU A 345 7.52 -42.02 -23.80
N GLU A 346 7.89 -40.77 -23.71
CA GLU A 346 8.82 -40.13 -24.64
C GLU A 346 10.20 -40.78 -24.61
N ALA A 347 10.73 -41.12 -23.43
CA ALA A 347 12.00 -41.84 -23.28
C ALA A 347 11.95 -43.23 -23.87
N LEU A 348 10.88 -43.99 -23.62
CA LEU A 348 10.68 -45.33 -24.23
C LEU A 348 10.61 -45.28 -25.75
N LEU A 349 9.89 -44.30 -26.32
CA LEU A 349 9.77 -44.14 -27.78
C LEU A 349 11.10 -43.71 -28.43
N ALA A 350 11.97 -43.02 -27.68
CA ALA A 350 13.32 -42.68 -28.13
C ALA A 350 14.32 -43.84 -28.02
N GLY A 351 13.93 -44.96 -27.38
CA GLY A 351 14.75 -46.16 -27.21
C GLY A 351 15.78 -46.09 -26.08
N GLY A 352 15.59 -45.20 -25.12
CA GLY A 352 16.47 -44.96 -23.95
C GLY A 352 15.93 -45.66 -22.69
N GLU A 353 16.29 -46.94 -22.44
CA GLU A 353 15.91 -47.62 -21.19
C GLU A 353 16.53 -46.95 -19.94
N GLU A 354 17.79 -46.52 -20.02
CA GLU A 354 18.47 -45.81 -18.93
C GLU A 354 17.82 -44.44 -18.63
N GLU A 355 17.40 -43.69 -19.65
CA GLU A 355 16.67 -42.42 -19.51
C GLU A 355 15.28 -42.62 -18.88
N ALA A 356 14.60 -43.74 -19.20
CA ALA A 356 13.31 -44.07 -18.60
C ALA A 356 13.44 -44.40 -17.10
N GLU A 357 14.50 -45.10 -16.68
CA GLU A 357 14.77 -45.33 -15.26
C GLU A 357 15.14 -44.05 -14.48
N GLU A 358 15.79 -43.08 -15.12
CA GLU A 358 16.08 -41.81 -14.52
C GLU A 358 14.79 -41.00 -14.27
N VAL A 359 13.87 -41.00 -15.21
CA VAL A 359 12.52 -40.40 -15.09
C VAL A 359 11.75 -40.97 -13.90
N VAL A 360 11.84 -42.29 -13.63
CA VAL A 360 11.21 -42.90 -12.45
C VAL A 360 11.77 -42.31 -11.15
N ARG A 361 13.10 -42.22 -11.04
CA ARG A 361 13.77 -41.68 -9.84
C ARG A 361 13.46 -40.18 -9.62
N GLU A 362 13.40 -39.41 -10.72
CA GLU A 362 12.96 -38.00 -10.64
C GLU A 362 11.52 -37.88 -10.13
N SER A 363 10.63 -38.79 -10.60
CA SER A 363 9.21 -38.81 -10.21
C SER A 363 9.04 -39.06 -8.70
N GLU A 364 9.76 -40.03 -8.15
CA GLU A 364 9.74 -40.34 -6.71
C GLU A 364 10.26 -39.16 -5.86
N THR A 365 11.34 -38.53 -6.33
CA THR A 365 11.91 -37.37 -5.65
C THR A 365 10.95 -36.18 -5.64
N ALA A 366 10.29 -35.90 -6.77
CA ALA A 366 9.32 -34.81 -6.90
C ALA A 366 8.07 -35.07 -6.05
N ALA A 367 7.57 -36.32 -5.99
CA ALA A 367 6.45 -36.69 -5.14
C ALA A 367 6.76 -36.46 -3.65
N HIS A 368 7.96 -36.85 -3.21
CA HIS A 368 8.39 -36.66 -1.82
C HIS A 368 8.56 -35.18 -1.46
N GLN A 369 9.08 -34.38 -2.37
CA GLN A 369 9.19 -32.91 -2.17
C GLN A 369 7.82 -32.28 -2.01
N THR A 370 6.86 -32.60 -2.86
CA THR A 370 5.49 -32.08 -2.78
C THR A 370 4.83 -32.44 -1.45
N ASP A 371 4.97 -33.68 -0.97
CA ASP A 371 4.42 -34.10 0.32
C ASP A 371 5.05 -33.33 1.47
N THR A 372 6.37 -33.14 1.44
CA THR A 372 7.10 -32.38 2.47
C THR A 372 6.65 -30.91 2.53
N GLU A 373 6.43 -30.27 1.38
CA GLU A 373 5.93 -28.89 1.30
C GLU A 373 4.54 -28.74 1.90
N TYR A 374 3.63 -29.68 1.61
CA TYR A 374 2.28 -29.68 2.21
C TYR A 374 2.31 -29.94 3.71
N GLU A 375 3.19 -30.80 4.20
CA GLU A 375 3.36 -31.06 5.64
C GLU A 375 3.94 -29.85 6.37
N GLN A 376 4.96 -29.21 5.80
CA GLN A 376 5.55 -27.99 6.37
C GLN A 376 4.52 -26.86 6.44
N THR A 377 3.75 -26.63 5.38
CA THR A 377 2.70 -25.63 5.35
C THR A 377 1.61 -25.90 6.39
N ALA A 378 1.20 -27.17 6.53
CA ALA A 378 0.21 -27.58 7.52
C ALA A 378 0.70 -27.40 8.96
N SER A 379 1.97 -27.76 9.22
CA SER A 379 2.59 -27.55 10.53
C SER A 379 2.69 -26.06 10.90
N ALA A 380 3.11 -25.23 9.94
CA ALA A 380 3.20 -23.78 10.16
C ALA A 380 1.83 -23.14 10.44
N MET A 381 0.74 -23.69 9.87
CA MET A 381 -0.63 -23.21 10.14
C MET A 381 -1.20 -23.77 11.44
N ALA A 382 -0.83 -24.98 11.86
CA ALA A 382 -1.32 -25.62 13.09
C ALA A 382 -0.73 -24.99 14.37
N ASP A 383 0.47 -24.41 14.30
CA ASP A 383 1.12 -23.78 15.45
C ASP A 383 0.48 -22.43 15.84
N ARG A 384 -0.51 -21.95 15.09
CA ARG A 384 -1.20 -20.68 15.34
C ARG A 384 -2.37 -20.86 16.29
N LYS A 385 -2.29 -20.19 17.44
CA LYS A 385 -3.36 -20.21 18.44
C LYS A 385 -4.52 -19.32 18.00
N VAL A 386 -5.71 -19.89 17.85
CA VAL A 386 -6.95 -19.12 17.71
C VAL A 386 -7.29 -18.52 19.08
N LEU A 387 -7.33 -17.19 19.16
CA LEU A 387 -7.66 -16.44 20.39
C LEU A 387 -9.15 -16.13 20.43
N SER A 388 -9.73 -16.06 21.63
CA SER A 388 -11.06 -15.50 21.83
C SER A 388 -11.04 -13.97 21.71
N GLU A 389 -12.20 -13.34 21.52
CA GLU A 389 -12.34 -11.89 21.42
C GLU A 389 -11.78 -11.15 22.65
N GLU A 390 -12.01 -11.71 23.86
CA GLU A 390 -11.45 -11.19 25.12
C GLU A 390 -9.91 -11.31 25.17
N GLU A 391 -9.36 -12.43 24.69
CA GLU A 391 -7.91 -12.65 24.61
C GLU A 391 -7.26 -11.71 23.58
N GLU A 392 -7.94 -11.40 22.48
CA GLU A 392 -7.47 -10.44 21.49
C GLU A 392 -7.43 -9.01 22.01
N GLU A 393 -8.46 -8.58 22.73
CA GLU A 393 -8.48 -7.26 23.38
C GLU A 393 -7.38 -7.14 24.43
N GLU A 394 -7.14 -8.19 25.21
CA GLU A 394 -6.07 -8.22 26.19
C GLU A 394 -4.69 -8.15 25.52
N LEU A 395 -4.47 -8.91 24.45
CA LEU A 395 -3.25 -8.90 23.67
C LEU A 395 -2.96 -7.50 23.11
N LYS A 396 -3.97 -6.83 22.56
CA LYS A 396 -3.88 -5.44 22.08
C LYS A 396 -3.45 -4.49 23.19
N ARG A 397 -4.05 -4.60 24.36
CA ARG A 397 -3.76 -3.73 25.50
C ARG A 397 -2.33 -3.91 25.99
N LEU A 398 -1.88 -5.18 26.16
CA LEU A 398 -0.55 -5.51 26.63
C LEU A 398 0.53 -5.04 25.63
N TRP A 399 0.31 -5.33 24.36
CA TRP A 399 1.23 -4.95 23.30
C TRP A 399 1.37 -3.42 23.17
N ARG A 400 0.27 -2.66 23.16
CA ARG A 400 0.32 -1.17 23.15
C ARG A 400 1.15 -0.61 24.28
N LYS A 401 1.02 -1.20 25.47
CA LYS A 401 1.79 -0.79 26.64
C LYS A 401 3.28 -1.06 26.43
N LEU A 402 3.64 -2.22 25.89
CA LEU A 402 5.04 -2.61 25.66
C LEU A 402 5.69 -1.81 24.54
N VAL A 403 5.01 -1.60 23.41
CA VAL A 403 5.53 -0.76 22.34
C VAL A 403 5.74 0.68 22.81
N GLY A 404 4.82 1.22 23.61
CA GLY A 404 5.02 2.54 24.22
C GLY A 404 6.25 2.64 25.13
N LEU A 405 6.69 1.53 25.74
CA LEU A 405 7.88 1.47 26.59
C LEU A 405 9.18 1.23 25.80
N PHE A 406 9.15 0.36 24.80
CA PHE A 406 10.35 -0.23 24.18
C PHE A 406 10.55 0.12 22.71
N HIS A 407 9.80 1.08 22.16
CA HIS A 407 9.95 1.42 20.75
C HIS A 407 11.37 1.95 20.45
N PRO A 408 12.09 1.39 19.45
CA PRO A 408 13.49 1.73 19.18
C PRO A 408 13.72 3.20 18.82
N ASP A 409 12.71 3.88 18.29
CA ASP A 409 12.78 5.31 17.94
C ASP A 409 12.95 6.26 19.15
N ARG A 410 12.76 5.75 20.37
CA ARG A 410 13.08 6.52 21.58
C ARG A 410 14.58 6.80 21.70
N PHE A 411 15.41 6.04 20.99
CA PHE A 411 16.86 6.05 21.05
C PHE A 411 17.51 6.28 19.69
N ALA A 412 16.82 6.98 18.78
CA ALA A 412 17.29 7.27 17.42
C ALA A 412 18.64 8.00 17.36
N SER A 413 19.05 8.66 18.46
CA SER A 413 20.35 9.34 18.59
C SER A 413 21.48 8.44 19.13
N GLU A 414 21.18 7.20 19.58
CA GLU A 414 22.14 6.29 20.23
C GLU A 414 22.12 4.92 19.53
N PRO A 415 22.99 4.67 18.53
CA PRO A 415 22.96 3.47 17.67
C PRO A 415 23.00 2.15 18.45
N ASP A 416 23.84 2.04 19.48
CA ASP A 416 24.00 0.83 20.29
C ASP A 416 22.72 0.50 21.08
N LYS A 417 22.00 1.52 21.56
CA LYS A 417 20.71 1.37 22.23
C LYS A 417 19.61 1.05 21.24
N GLN A 418 19.63 1.66 20.05
CA GLN A 418 18.64 1.42 19.02
C GLN A 418 18.62 -0.05 18.57
N GLU A 419 19.79 -0.68 18.40
CA GLU A 419 19.90 -2.10 18.03
C GLU A 419 19.32 -3.00 19.14
N ALA A 420 19.69 -2.75 20.39
CA ALA A 420 19.20 -3.49 21.55
C ALA A 420 17.66 -3.39 21.70
N TYR A 421 17.10 -2.19 21.53
CA TYR A 421 15.65 -1.99 21.57
C TYR A 421 14.92 -2.57 20.34
N ALA A 422 15.58 -2.62 19.18
CA ALA A 422 15.04 -3.29 18.01
C ALA A 422 14.92 -4.80 18.23
N GLU A 423 15.89 -5.43 18.91
CA GLU A 423 15.83 -6.85 19.28
C GLU A 423 14.72 -7.13 20.30
N LEU A 424 14.58 -6.27 21.30
CA LEU A 424 13.52 -6.32 22.30
C LEU A 424 12.13 -6.19 21.65
N THR A 425 11.97 -5.22 20.76
CA THR A 425 10.73 -5.00 20.02
C THR A 425 10.40 -6.18 19.11
N ARG A 426 11.42 -6.83 18.53
CA ARG A 426 11.23 -8.05 17.73
C ARG A 426 10.65 -9.18 18.57
N GLU A 427 11.17 -9.42 19.78
CA GLU A 427 10.63 -10.46 20.68
C GLU A 427 9.20 -10.16 21.14
N ILE A 428 8.89 -8.90 21.43
CA ILE A 428 7.54 -8.45 21.76
C ILE A 428 6.59 -8.67 20.58
N ASN A 429 7.02 -8.37 19.37
CA ASN A 429 6.24 -8.58 18.15
C ASN A 429 6.06 -10.08 17.86
N ASP A 430 7.09 -10.90 18.05
CA ASP A 430 7.00 -12.35 17.91
C ASP A 430 5.99 -12.97 18.91
N ALA A 431 6.02 -12.54 20.18
CA ALA A 431 5.04 -12.98 21.18
C ALA A 431 3.62 -12.56 20.80
N ARG A 432 3.46 -11.35 20.27
CA ARG A 432 2.18 -10.85 19.73
C ARG A 432 1.71 -11.71 18.56
N ASP A 433 2.55 -11.95 17.57
CA ASP A 433 2.20 -12.66 16.33
C ASP A 433 1.84 -14.13 16.61
N LYS A 434 2.48 -14.74 17.61
CA LYS A 434 2.15 -16.08 18.10
C LYS A 434 0.91 -16.12 19.03
N GLY A 435 0.38 -14.96 19.42
CA GLY A 435 -0.72 -14.89 20.39
C GLY A 435 -0.33 -15.30 21.82
N ASP A 436 0.94 -15.17 22.17
CA ASP A 436 1.46 -15.54 23.50
C ASP A 436 1.20 -14.43 24.52
N ILE A 437 -0.04 -14.37 24.98
CA ILE A 437 -0.48 -13.42 26.01
C ILE A 437 0.28 -13.61 27.32
N ALA A 438 0.65 -14.86 27.65
CA ALA A 438 1.38 -15.15 28.88
C ALA A 438 2.75 -14.49 28.85
N ARG A 439 3.45 -14.55 27.73
CA ARG A 439 4.74 -13.89 27.52
C ARG A 439 4.63 -12.37 27.59
N LEU A 440 3.63 -11.78 26.94
CA LEU A 440 3.40 -10.34 27.02
C LEU A 440 3.04 -9.86 28.43
N ARG A 441 2.27 -10.65 29.20
CA ARG A 441 1.99 -10.36 30.62
C ARG A 441 3.26 -10.40 31.47
N GLU A 442 4.15 -11.38 31.23
CA GLU A 442 5.43 -11.48 31.93
C GLU A 442 6.26 -10.21 31.71
N ILE A 443 6.42 -9.78 30.45
CA ILE A 443 7.18 -8.58 30.09
C ILE A 443 6.55 -7.31 30.69
N VAL A 444 5.22 -7.18 30.65
CA VAL A 444 4.51 -6.02 31.23
C VAL A 444 4.62 -5.96 32.75
N ARG A 445 4.72 -7.12 33.42
CA ARG A 445 4.79 -7.22 34.88
C ARG A 445 6.12 -6.71 35.41
N ASP A 446 7.20 -7.07 34.79
CA ASP A 446 8.55 -6.63 35.16
C ASP A 446 9.42 -6.35 33.93
N PRO A 447 9.29 -5.15 33.34
CA PRO A 447 10.08 -4.77 32.16
C PRO A 447 11.58 -4.69 32.44
N GLU A 448 11.97 -4.36 33.69
CA GLU A 448 13.38 -4.24 34.06
C GLU A 448 14.06 -5.61 34.18
N GLU A 449 13.37 -6.59 34.78
CA GLU A 449 13.85 -7.98 34.85
C GLU A 449 13.98 -8.59 33.45
N PHE A 450 13.03 -8.30 32.57
CA PHE A 450 13.07 -8.75 31.17
C PHE A 450 14.28 -8.16 30.42
N MET A 451 14.51 -6.86 30.55
CA MET A 451 15.70 -6.21 29.96
C MET A 451 17.01 -6.77 30.56
N ALA A 452 17.04 -7.04 31.86
CA ALA A 452 18.20 -7.64 32.51
C ALA A 452 18.50 -9.05 31.95
N LYS A 453 17.46 -9.87 31.71
CA LYS A 453 17.58 -11.20 31.07
C LYS A 453 18.11 -11.13 29.65
N MET A 454 17.77 -10.05 28.92
CA MET A 454 18.27 -9.78 27.57
C MET A 454 19.68 -9.14 27.55
N GLY A 455 20.30 -8.93 28.70
CA GLY A 455 21.62 -8.29 28.80
C GLY A 455 21.61 -6.77 28.67
N LEU A 456 20.45 -6.14 28.72
CA LEU A 456 20.22 -4.72 28.44
C LEU A 456 20.11 -3.85 29.71
N SER A 457 20.51 -4.34 30.86
CA SER A 457 20.38 -3.69 32.18
C SER A 457 21.10 -2.34 32.34
N SER A 458 22.01 -2.00 31.41
CA SER A 458 22.76 -0.73 31.43
C SER A 458 22.06 0.44 30.74
N LEU A 459 20.86 0.22 30.18
CA LEU A 459 20.15 1.23 29.40
C LEU A 459 19.33 2.16 30.33
N ASN A 460 19.81 3.38 30.57
CA ASN A 460 19.08 4.39 31.33
C ASN A 460 18.00 5.07 30.50
N PHE A 461 16.79 5.20 31.09
CA PHE A 461 15.60 5.80 30.47
C PHE A 461 15.62 7.34 30.39
N ALA A 462 16.69 8.01 30.86
CA ALA A 462 16.76 9.48 30.86
C ALA A 462 17.08 9.98 29.44
N THR A 463 16.12 10.60 28.83
CA THR A 463 16.24 11.21 27.48
C THR A 463 16.48 12.71 27.62
N GLU A 464 17.60 13.20 27.20
CA GLU A 464 17.76 14.64 26.89
C GLU A 464 17.13 14.89 25.52
N GLN A 465 16.08 15.71 25.50
CA GLN A 465 15.34 16.02 24.29
C GLN A 465 15.71 17.43 23.83
N GLU A 466 16.69 17.51 22.95
CA GLU A 466 16.92 18.73 22.17
C GLU A 466 15.84 18.86 21.10
N MET A 467 15.40 20.10 20.79
CA MET A 467 14.33 20.41 19.83
C MET A 467 14.54 19.78 18.45
N GLY A 468 15.77 19.75 17.94
CA GLY A 468 16.12 19.07 16.68
C GLY A 468 15.97 17.54 16.72
N GLY A 469 16.07 16.92 17.90
CA GLY A 469 15.81 15.49 18.11
C GLY A 469 14.31 15.17 18.03
N LEU A 470 13.46 16.04 18.59
CA LEU A 470 12.00 15.87 18.55
C LEU A 470 11.41 16.00 17.14
N GLU A 471 11.94 16.91 16.31
CA GLU A 471 11.52 17.05 14.91
C GLU A 471 11.88 15.82 14.08
N LYS A 472 13.11 15.30 14.23
CA LYS A 472 13.54 14.06 13.58
C LYS A 472 12.69 12.87 14.01
N LEU A 473 12.40 12.77 15.32
CA LEU A 473 11.56 11.72 15.86
C LEU A 473 10.13 11.81 15.34
N LEU A 474 9.53 13.00 15.30
CA LEU A 474 8.19 13.19 14.73
C LEU A 474 8.16 12.75 13.26
N HIS A 475 9.16 13.14 12.49
CA HIS A 475 9.25 12.75 11.09
C HIS A 475 9.40 11.22 10.90
N SER A 476 10.20 10.55 11.74
CA SER A 476 10.30 9.08 11.76
C SER A 476 8.95 8.43 12.08
N LEU A 477 8.25 8.90 13.10
CA LEU A 477 6.92 8.40 13.46
C LEU A 477 5.88 8.60 12.34
N GLU A 478 5.87 9.75 11.69
CA GLU A 478 5.00 10.03 10.55
C GLU A 478 5.29 9.08 9.37
N SER A 479 6.57 8.78 9.12
CA SER A 479 6.99 7.80 8.12
C SER A 479 6.51 6.37 8.45
N MET A 480 6.60 5.95 9.72
CA MET A 480 6.13 4.65 10.18
C MET A 480 4.60 4.54 10.13
N ILE A 481 3.87 5.59 10.51
CA ILE A 481 2.41 5.65 10.36
C ILE A 481 2.01 5.39 8.90
N LEU A 482 2.67 6.04 7.94
CA LEU A 482 2.39 5.82 6.52
C LEU A 482 2.73 4.40 6.07
N ALA A 483 3.86 3.86 6.51
CA ALA A 483 4.24 2.48 6.18
C ALA A 483 3.21 1.48 6.71
N THR A 484 2.73 1.67 7.94
CA THR A 484 1.71 0.81 8.55
C THR A 484 0.35 0.95 7.86
N LEU A 485 -0.03 2.17 7.47
CA LEU A 485 -1.24 2.40 6.67
C LEU A 485 -1.17 1.70 5.31
N THR A 486 -0.01 1.75 4.64
CA THR A 486 0.22 1.03 3.37
C THR A 486 0.07 -0.49 3.57
N ALA A 487 0.68 -1.03 4.63
CA ALA A 487 0.60 -2.45 4.94
C ALA A 487 -0.85 -2.88 5.25
N LEU A 488 -1.61 -2.06 5.99
CA LEU A 488 -3.03 -2.29 6.26
C LEU A 488 -3.87 -2.32 4.98
N GLU A 489 -3.66 -1.36 4.08
CA GLU A 489 -4.39 -1.29 2.82
C GLU A 489 -4.11 -2.53 1.96
N THR A 490 -2.82 -2.90 1.80
CA THR A 490 -2.41 -4.10 1.06
C THR A 490 -3.02 -5.37 1.65
N LEU A 491 -3.07 -5.47 2.98
CA LEU A 491 -3.66 -6.60 3.66
C LEU A 491 -5.18 -6.69 3.45
N ARG A 492 -5.87 -5.54 3.42
CA ARG A 492 -7.32 -5.47 3.19
C ARG A 492 -7.70 -5.71 1.73
N GLU A 493 -6.76 -5.61 0.80
CA GLU A 493 -6.93 -6.03 -0.60
C GLU A 493 -6.76 -7.55 -0.79
N ASP A 494 -6.27 -8.29 0.22
CA ASP A 494 -6.17 -9.75 0.14
C ASP A 494 -7.58 -10.39 0.06
N PRO A 495 -7.83 -11.28 -0.91
CA PRO A 495 -9.12 -11.96 -1.03
C PRO A 495 -9.55 -12.71 0.23
N ALA A 496 -8.60 -13.18 1.05
CA ALA A 496 -8.90 -13.84 2.31
C ALA A 496 -9.46 -12.87 3.37
N TYR A 497 -9.10 -11.58 3.32
CA TYR A 497 -9.71 -10.56 4.16
C TYR A 497 -11.19 -10.34 3.81
N GLU A 498 -11.51 -10.28 2.52
CA GLU A 498 -12.91 -10.18 2.07
C GLU A 498 -13.72 -11.42 2.50
N LEU A 499 -13.15 -12.62 2.34
CA LEU A 499 -13.76 -13.85 2.80
C LEU A 499 -14.01 -13.85 4.32
N HIS A 500 -13.05 -13.33 5.10
CA HIS A 500 -13.23 -13.17 6.54
C HIS A 500 -14.41 -12.24 6.86
N GLN A 501 -14.50 -11.06 6.23
CA GLN A 501 -15.60 -10.11 6.43
C GLN A 501 -16.96 -10.71 6.05
N LEU A 502 -17.00 -11.47 4.95
CA LEU A 502 -18.22 -12.17 4.54
C LEU A 502 -18.62 -13.25 5.55
N ASN A 503 -17.64 -13.94 6.13
CA ASN A 503 -17.88 -14.96 7.14
C ASN A 503 -18.37 -14.36 8.47
N GLU A 504 -17.90 -13.18 8.85
CA GLU A 504 -18.45 -12.44 10.00
C GLU A 504 -19.93 -12.08 9.81
N ARG A 505 -20.29 -11.65 8.61
CA ARG A 505 -21.69 -11.31 8.27
C ARG A 505 -22.58 -12.55 8.11
N ARG A 506 -22.01 -13.65 7.65
CA ARG A 506 -22.69 -14.92 7.38
C ARG A 506 -21.80 -16.08 7.84
N PRO A 507 -21.94 -16.54 9.10
CA PRO A 507 -21.15 -17.65 9.62
C PRO A 507 -21.26 -18.90 8.76
N GLY A 508 -20.11 -19.53 8.45
CA GLY A 508 -20.02 -20.70 7.57
C GLY A 508 -19.79 -20.37 6.09
N PHE A 509 -19.64 -19.10 5.72
CA PHE A 509 -19.41 -18.69 4.33
C PHE A 509 -18.08 -19.21 3.79
N ILE A 510 -17.01 -19.20 4.60
CA ILE A 510 -15.70 -19.71 4.18
C ILE A 510 -15.78 -21.20 3.85
N GLU A 511 -16.49 -21.98 4.65
CA GLU A 511 -16.69 -23.42 4.44
C GLU A 511 -17.52 -23.70 3.17
N GLU A 512 -18.54 -22.87 2.90
CA GLU A 512 -19.33 -22.99 1.66
C GLU A 512 -18.47 -22.66 0.43
N ALA A 513 -17.71 -21.57 0.48
CA ALA A 513 -16.80 -21.17 -0.61
C ALA A 513 -15.70 -22.24 -0.85
N ALA A 514 -15.14 -22.79 0.23
CA ALA A 514 -14.17 -23.87 0.15
C ALA A 514 -14.75 -25.14 -0.49
N LYS A 515 -15.99 -25.53 -0.14
CA LYS A 515 -16.66 -26.68 -0.75
C LYS A 515 -16.94 -26.48 -2.24
N GLU A 516 -17.31 -25.27 -2.64
CA GLU A 516 -17.52 -24.95 -4.05
C GLU A 516 -16.21 -25.02 -4.84
N GLN A 517 -15.13 -24.51 -4.25
CA GLN A 517 -13.80 -24.62 -4.84
C GLN A 517 -13.32 -26.08 -4.89
N ALA A 518 -13.57 -26.87 -3.85
CA ALA A 518 -13.25 -28.30 -3.81
C ALA A 518 -13.91 -29.06 -4.96
N ARG A 519 -15.19 -28.80 -5.26
CA ARG A 519 -15.90 -29.41 -6.40
C ARG A 519 -15.23 -29.12 -7.75
N LYS A 520 -14.74 -27.86 -7.93
CA LYS A 520 -14.01 -27.51 -9.16
C LYS A 520 -12.71 -28.31 -9.28
N VAL A 521 -11.98 -28.41 -8.15
CA VAL A 521 -10.73 -29.18 -8.10
C VAL A 521 -11.01 -30.69 -8.29
N GLU A 522 -12.14 -31.22 -7.79
CA GLU A 522 -12.55 -32.62 -8.04
C GLU A 522 -12.74 -32.88 -9.55
N THR A 523 -13.34 -31.97 -10.29
CA THR A 523 -13.46 -32.10 -11.74
C THR A 523 -12.10 -32.11 -12.45
N GLU A 524 -11.14 -31.32 -11.98
CA GLU A 524 -9.76 -31.36 -12.47
C GLU A 524 -9.07 -32.68 -12.14
N ILE A 525 -9.29 -33.21 -10.94
CA ILE A 525 -8.78 -34.51 -10.50
C ILE A 525 -9.30 -35.63 -11.38
N GLU A 526 -10.62 -35.70 -11.65
CA GLU A 526 -11.23 -36.67 -12.52
C GLU A 526 -10.60 -36.65 -13.92
N ALA A 527 -10.39 -35.46 -14.49
CA ALA A 527 -9.74 -35.34 -15.81
C ALA A 527 -8.27 -35.82 -15.78
N LEU A 528 -7.53 -35.54 -14.72
CA LEU A 528 -6.15 -36.00 -14.55
C LEU A 528 -6.09 -37.53 -14.32
N GLU A 529 -7.04 -38.11 -13.61
CA GLU A 529 -7.15 -39.56 -13.42
C GLU A 529 -7.41 -40.30 -14.75
N GLU A 530 -8.34 -39.79 -15.59
CA GLU A 530 -8.59 -40.34 -16.91
C GLU A 530 -7.33 -40.25 -17.81
N GLU A 531 -6.62 -39.11 -17.76
CA GLU A 531 -5.39 -38.94 -18.53
C GLU A 531 -4.26 -39.86 -18.03
N ALA A 532 -4.08 -39.96 -16.72
CA ALA A 532 -3.11 -40.84 -16.10
C ALA A 532 -3.39 -42.31 -16.46
N ALA A 533 -4.67 -42.74 -16.50
CA ALA A 533 -5.06 -44.06 -16.90
C ALA A 533 -4.77 -44.34 -18.38
N LYS A 534 -5.02 -43.39 -19.27
CA LYS A 534 -4.69 -43.53 -20.71
C LYS A 534 -3.19 -43.69 -20.92
N LEU A 535 -2.37 -42.83 -20.29
CA LEU A 535 -0.91 -42.93 -20.38
C LEU A 535 -0.39 -44.25 -19.81
N GLN A 536 -0.97 -44.77 -18.72
CA GLN A 536 -0.62 -46.06 -18.16
C GLN A 536 -0.91 -47.20 -19.13
N SER A 537 -2.06 -47.17 -19.83
CA SER A 537 -2.42 -48.15 -20.85
C SER A 537 -1.42 -48.13 -22.01
N GLU A 538 -1.05 -46.98 -22.50
CA GLU A 538 -0.06 -46.79 -23.57
C GLU A 538 1.33 -47.31 -23.17
N ILE A 539 1.78 -47.02 -21.93
CA ILE A 539 3.05 -47.51 -21.38
C ILE A 539 3.02 -49.07 -21.29
N THR A 540 1.91 -49.64 -20.80
CA THR A 540 1.76 -51.10 -20.66
C THR A 540 1.77 -51.82 -22.02
N GLU A 541 1.13 -51.22 -23.03
CA GLU A 541 1.15 -51.74 -24.39
C GLU A 541 2.55 -51.76 -25.00
N LEU A 542 3.34 -50.68 -24.77
CA LEU A 542 4.71 -50.59 -25.27
C LEU A 542 5.70 -51.50 -24.53
N ASN A 543 5.51 -51.73 -23.23
CA ASN A 543 6.36 -52.59 -22.41
C ASN A 543 6.01 -54.08 -22.47
N GLY A 544 5.15 -54.49 -23.39
CA GLY A 544 4.82 -55.91 -23.57
C GLY A 544 4.07 -56.57 -22.40
N GLY A 545 3.37 -55.77 -21.59
CA GLY A 545 2.53 -56.24 -20.48
C GLY A 545 3.15 -56.14 -19.08
N GLU A 546 4.40 -55.73 -18.95
CA GLU A 546 5.00 -55.40 -17.66
C GLU A 546 4.68 -53.94 -17.30
N GLY A 547 3.90 -53.75 -16.22
CA GLY A 547 3.56 -52.40 -15.74
C GLY A 547 4.79 -51.72 -15.15
N ALA A 548 5.24 -50.64 -15.76
CA ALA A 548 6.20 -49.76 -15.13
C ALA A 548 5.58 -49.12 -13.88
N GLY A 549 6.25 -49.14 -12.75
CA GLY A 549 5.79 -48.63 -11.45
C GLY A 549 5.86 -47.10 -11.34
N ILE A 550 5.29 -46.38 -12.33
CA ILE A 550 5.15 -44.88 -12.24
C ILE A 550 3.70 -44.51 -12.01
#